data_9d3d9d0771e5dcc3c31f4db8906c09d7
#
_entry.id   9d3d9d0771e5dcc3c31f4db8906c09d7
#
_cell.length_a   1.000
_cell.length_b   1.000
_cell.length_c   1.000
_cell.angle_alpha   90.00
_cell.angle_beta   90.00
_cell.angle_gamma   90.00
#
_symmetry.space_group_name_H-M   'P 1'
#
loop_
_entity.id
_entity.type
_entity.pdbx_description
1 polymer ?
#
loop_
_entity_poly.entity_id
_entity_poly.type
_entity_poly.pdbx_seq_one_letter_code
_entity_poly.pdbx_strand_id
1 'polypeptide(L)'
;DEKTMLAALQTIENPALHLAVHMSMILSLREGEILGLQPSDLDFEAADGRGTIAVNKIMQRADKDALEKLDPNQIYHTFPDRREGSKSSLILKKPKTKKSSRILYMTKPLKEELQAWLEKLKQDEQNVPEKYSNCGQLFRLPDGLPIAPELLTKWYRLWRAEHPEFEQIVFHGLRHSSATYQLLQSDGDFKSV
;
A
#
# COMPACT_ATOMS: atom_id res chain seq x y z
N ASP A 1 -0.21 0.95 21.88
CA ASP A 1 -1.43 0.14 22.02
C ASP A 1 -2.41 0.45 20.87
N GLU A 2 -3.46 -0.32 20.74
CA GLU A 2 -4.48 -0.20 19.68
C GLU A 2 -5.17 1.17 19.68
N LYS A 3 -5.54 1.68 20.83
CA LYS A 3 -6.22 2.99 20.94
C LYS A 3 -5.33 4.12 20.43
N THR A 4 -4.05 4.07 20.74
CA THR A 4 -3.05 5.03 20.25
C THR A 4 -2.92 4.95 18.74
N MET A 5 -2.97 3.75 18.15
CA MET A 5 -2.86 3.58 16.71
C MET A 5 -4.11 4.04 15.97
N LEU A 6 -5.29 3.75 16.51
CA LEU A 6 -6.55 4.27 15.95
C LEU A 6 -6.63 5.80 16.06
N ALA A 7 -6.20 6.37 17.20
CA ALA A 7 -6.11 7.82 17.37
C ALA A 7 -5.13 8.44 16.34
N ALA A 8 -3.96 7.83 16.15
CA ALA A 8 -2.99 8.26 15.15
C ALA A 8 -3.57 8.23 13.73
N LEU A 9 -4.26 7.16 13.35
CA LEU A 9 -4.89 7.04 12.05
C LEU A 9 -5.89 8.18 11.79
N GLN A 10 -6.67 8.58 12.79
CA GLN A 10 -7.67 9.66 12.67
C GLN A 10 -7.06 11.04 12.42
N THR A 11 -5.77 11.25 12.71
CA THR A 11 -5.07 12.53 12.48
C THR A 11 -4.43 12.63 11.09
N ILE A 12 -4.40 11.54 10.31
CA ILE A 12 -3.80 11.54 8.98
C ILE A 12 -4.78 12.13 7.96
N GLU A 13 -4.54 13.35 7.51
CA GLU A 13 -5.40 14.04 6.54
C GLU A 13 -5.15 13.62 5.08
N ASN A 14 -3.93 13.19 4.74
CA ASN A 14 -3.62 12.71 3.39
C ASN A 14 -4.30 11.37 3.12
N PRO A 15 -5.27 11.27 2.17
CA PRO A 15 -6.07 10.05 1.99
C PRO A 15 -5.24 8.83 1.57
N ALA A 16 -4.20 9.03 0.74
CA ALA A 16 -3.33 7.93 0.32
C ALA A 16 -2.48 7.41 1.49
N LEU A 17 -1.96 8.32 2.31
CA LEU A 17 -1.21 7.95 3.52
C LEU A 17 -2.12 7.27 4.54
N HIS A 18 -3.32 7.80 4.79
CA HIS A 18 -4.32 7.21 5.67
C HIS A 18 -4.63 5.77 5.28
N LEU A 19 -5.01 5.54 4.02
CA LEU A 19 -5.30 4.21 3.51
C LEU A 19 -4.08 3.27 3.63
N ALA A 20 -2.86 3.72 3.29
CA ALA A 20 -1.66 2.91 3.40
C ALA A 20 -1.35 2.51 4.85
N VAL A 21 -1.49 3.44 5.80
CA VAL A 21 -1.31 3.18 7.24
C VAL A 21 -2.39 2.22 7.73
N HIS A 22 -3.67 2.43 7.37
CA HIS A 22 -4.78 1.55 7.73
C HIS A 22 -4.54 0.11 7.23
N MET A 23 -4.16 -0.06 5.96
CA MET A 23 -3.83 -1.37 5.41
C MET A 23 -2.64 -2.05 6.11
N SER A 24 -1.61 -1.28 6.47
CA SER A 24 -0.48 -1.82 7.22
C SER A 24 -0.88 -2.28 8.61
N MET A 25 -1.74 -1.50 9.30
CA MET A 25 -2.26 -1.82 10.63
C MET A 25 -3.15 -3.06 10.66
N ILE A 26 -4.10 -3.16 9.75
CA ILE A 26 -5.12 -4.23 9.78
C ILE A 26 -4.61 -5.51 9.11
N LEU A 27 -3.87 -5.40 8.01
CA LEU A 27 -3.49 -6.53 7.17
C LEU A 27 -2.01 -6.92 7.28
N SER A 28 -1.23 -6.27 8.13
CA SER A 28 0.22 -6.49 8.26
C SER A 28 0.99 -6.33 6.95
N LEU A 29 0.51 -5.49 6.03
CA LEU A 29 1.15 -5.28 4.73
C LEU A 29 2.43 -4.45 4.85
N ARG A 30 3.44 -4.81 4.06
CA ARG A 30 4.65 -3.99 3.87
C ARG A 30 4.35 -2.84 2.92
N GLU A 31 5.07 -1.73 3.07
CA GLU A 31 4.96 -0.57 2.18
C GLU A 31 5.01 -0.95 0.69
N GLY A 32 5.99 -1.76 0.29
CA GLY A 32 6.11 -2.20 -1.10
C GLY A 32 4.98 -3.11 -1.57
N GLU A 33 4.37 -3.90 -0.67
CA GLU A 33 3.19 -4.71 -0.97
C GLU A 33 1.97 -3.81 -1.19
N ILE A 34 1.76 -2.81 -0.32
CA ILE A 34 0.68 -1.82 -0.43
C ILE A 34 0.78 -1.06 -1.76
N LEU A 35 1.95 -0.48 -2.04
CA LEU A 35 2.18 0.28 -3.26
C LEU A 35 2.17 -0.58 -4.53
N GLY A 36 2.41 -1.90 -4.40
CA GLY A 36 2.34 -2.87 -5.48
C GLY A 36 0.92 -3.25 -5.89
N LEU A 37 -0.10 -2.92 -5.09
CA LEU A 37 -1.49 -3.26 -5.39
C LEU A 37 -2.02 -2.53 -6.62
N GLN A 38 -2.86 -3.25 -7.35
CA GLN A 38 -3.63 -2.75 -8.49
C GLN A 38 -5.13 -2.89 -8.20
N PRO A 39 -6.01 -2.10 -8.81
CA PRO A 39 -7.46 -2.27 -8.64
C PRO A 39 -7.95 -3.69 -8.92
N SER A 40 -7.32 -4.39 -9.87
CA SER A 40 -7.60 -5.80 -10.20
C SER A 40 -7.24 -6.81 -9.11
N ASP A 41 -6.48 -6.41 -8.09
CA ASP A 41 -6.16 -7.25 -6.94
C ASP A 41 -7.27 -7.23 -5.87
N LEU A 42 -8.29 -6.38 -6.03
CA LEU A 42 -9.42 -6.22 -5.13
C LEU A 42 -10.65 -6.94 -5.69
N ASP A 43 -11.24 -7.80 -4.89
CA ASP A 43 -12.54 -8.42 -5.18
C ASP A 43 -13.49 -8.14 -4.01
N PHE A 44 -14.43 -7.22 -4.20
CA PHE A 44 -15.37 -6.77 -3.18
C PHE A 44 -16.52 -7.75 -2.93
N GLU A 45 -16.79 -8.67 -3.85
CA GLU A 45 -17.86 -9.64 -3.75
C GLU A 45 -17.40 -11.00 -3.21
N ALA A 46 -16.10 -11.26 -3.24
CA ALA A 46 -15.53 -12.49 -2.71
C ALA A 46 -15.84 -12.69 -1.21
N ALA A 47 -15.80 -13.93 -0.77
CA ALA A 47 -15.98 -14.34 0.61
C ALA A 47 -17.31 -13.85 1.22
N ASP A 48 -18.42 -14.12 0.52
CA ASP A 48 -19.79 -13.74 0.93
C ASP A 48 -19.95 -12.23 1.15
N GLY A 49 -19.32 -11.43 0.28
CA GLY A 49 -19.39 -9.97 0.31
C GLY A 49 -18.45 -9.30 1.32
N ARG A 50 -17.61 -10.05 2.04
CA ARG A 50 -16.56 -9.43 2.88
C ARG A 50 -15.53 -8.70 2.05
N GLY A 51 -15.14 -9.27 0.90
CA GLY A 51 -14.11 -8.76 0.02
C GLY A 51 -12.73 -9.34 0.32
N THR A 52 -11.91 -9.45 -0.73
CA THR A 52 -10.54 -9.95 -0.64
C THR A 52 -9.54 -9.07 -1.35
N ILE A 53 -8.27 -9.18 -0.95
CA ILE A 53 -7.12 -8.51 -1.54
C ILE A 53 -6.08 -9.56 -1.88
N ALA A 54 -5.68 -9.66 -3.15
CA ALA A 54 -4.61 -10.54 -3.61
C ALA A 54 -3.25 -9.82 -3.50
N VAL A 55 -2.40 -10.24 -2.58
CA VAL A 55 -1.06 -9.69 -2.41
C VAL A 55 -0.07 -10.59 -3.13
N ASN A 56 0.38 -10.19 -4.31
CA ASN A 56 1.26 -10.98 -5.18
C ASN A 56 2.30 -10.14 -5.92
N LYS A 57 2.41 -8.86 -5.59
CA LYS A 57 3.31 -7.90 -6.22
C LYS A 57 3.98 -7.02 -5.16
N ILE A 58 5.15 -6.51 -5.50
CA ILE A 58 5.89 -5.56 -4.65
C ILE A 58 6.39 -4.43 -5.54
N MET A 59 6.12 -3.21 -5.13
CA MET A 59 6.75 -2.03 -5.70
C MET A 59 8.03 -1.69 -4.93
N GLN A 60 9.12 -1.45 -5.65
CA GLN A 60 10.37 -1.00 -5.06
C GLN A 60 11.18 -0.16 -6.04
N ARG A 61 12.08 0.65 -5.51
CA ARG A 61 13.13 1.28 -6.31
C ARG A 61 14.34 0.34 -6.39
N ALA A 62 14.93 0.24 -7.56
CA ALA A 62 16.11 -0.59 -7.79
C ALA A 62 17.11 0.15 -8.69
N ASP A 63 18.41 -0.01 -8.42
CA ASP A 63 19.46 0.54 -9.25
C ASP A 63 19.46 -0.14 -10.62
N LYS A 64 19.71 0.63 -11.69
CA LYS A 64 19.69 0.14 -13.08
C LYS A 64 20.69 -0.98 -13.29
N ASP A 65 21.90 -0.84 -12.75
CA ASP A 65 22.94 -1.90 -12.82
C ASP A 65 22.51 -3.20 -12.13
N ALA A 66 21.67 -3.09 -11.09
CA ALA A 66 21.10 -4.26 -10.41
C ALA A 66 19.96 -4.87 -11.21
N LEU A 67 19.18 -4.06 -11.92
CA LEU A 67 18.09 -4.52 -12.78
C LEU A 67 18.58 -5.35 -13.97
N GLU A 68 19.72 -5.00 -14.56
CA GLU A 68 20.34 -5.77 -15.65
C GLU A 68 20.73 -7.20 -15.23
N LYS A 69 20.95 -7.42 -13.94
CA LYS A 69 21.31 -8.73 -13.36
C LYS A 69 20.13 -9.54 -12.84
N LEU A 70 18.95 -8.93 -12.77
CA LEU A 70 17.73 -9.60 -12.33
C LEU A 70 17.16 -10.45 -13.49
N ASP A 71 16.57 -11.59 -13.14
CA ASP A 71 15.77 -12.36 -14.07
C ASP A 71 14.57 -11.50 -14.55
N PRO A 72 14.45 -11.22 -15.88
CA PRO A 72 13.35 -10.42 -16.41
C PRO A 72 11.97 -10.97 -16.04
N ASN A 73 11.85 -12.29 -15.84
CA ASN A 73 10.60 -12.93 -15.41
C ASN A 73 10.16 -12.55 -13.99
N GLN A 74 11.04 -11.93 -13.20
CA GLN A 74 10.72 -11.41 -11.86
C GLN A 74 10.07 -10.03 -11.91
N ILE A 75 10.20 -9.29 -13.01
CA ILE A 75 9.74 -7.92 -13.19
C ILE A 75 8.43 -7.92 -13.98
N TYR A 76 7.36 -7.38 -13.42
CA TYR A 76 6.09 -7.17 -14.12
C TYR A 76 6.10 -5.89 -14.94
N HIS A 77 6.68 -4.82 -14.38
CA HIS A 77 6.68 -3.50 -14.99
C HIS A 77 7.82 -2.64 -14.46
N THR A 78 8.41 -1.82 -15.34
CA THR A 78 9.36 -0.76 -14.99
C THR A 78 8.68 0.57 -15.32
N PHE A 79 8.47 1.42 -14.30
CA PHE A 79 7.84 2.72 -14.49
C PHE A 79 8.82 3.71 -15.11
N PRO A 80 8.34 4.65 -15.92
CA PRO A 80 9.17 5.71 -16.47
C PRO A 80 9.90 6.51 -15.39
N ASP A 81 11.14 6.85 -15.64
CA ASP A 81 11.91 7.70 -14.73
C ASP A 81 11.36 9.12 -14.75
N ARG A 82 11.15 9.71 -13.57
CA ARG A 82 10.69 11.10 -13.42
C ARG A 82 11.78 12.13 -13.74
N ARG A 83 13.04 11.71 -13.74
CA ARG A 83 14.20 12.57 -14.00
C ARG A 83 15.11 11.87 -14.99
N GLU A 84 15.48 12.61 -16.01
CA GLU A 84 16.51 12.19 -16.96
C GLU A 84 17.84 11.89 -16.21
N GLY A 85 18.54 10.85 -16.62
CA GLY A 85 19.79 10.44 -15.98
C GLY A 85 19.64 9.78 -14.61
N SER A 86 18.43 9.39 -14.21
CA SER A 86 18.21 8.62 -12.97
C SER A 86 19.03 7.31 -12.99
N LYS A 87 19.77 7.04 -11.90
CA LYS A 87 20.53 5.78 -11.71
C LYS A 87 19.68 4.62 -11.23
N SER A 88 18.41 4.89 -10.85
CA SER A 88 17.50 3.87 -10.34
C SER A 88 16.12 4.05 -10.97
N SER A 89 15.39 2.96 -11.13
CA SER A 89 14.02 2.94 -11.64
C SER A 89 13.05 2.36 -10.61
N LEU A 90 11.80 2.82 -10.66
CA LEU A 90 10.72 2.24 -9.89
C LEU A 90 10.20 1.01 -10.64
N ILE A 91 10.10 -0.12 -9.96
CA ILE A 91 9.66 -1.37 -10.56
C ILE A 91 8.52 -2.02 -9.78
N LEU A 92 7.68 -2.74 -10.51
CA LEU A 92 6.71 -3.68 -9.97
C LEU A 92 7.24 -5.09 -10.23
N LYS A 93 7.38 -5.89 -9.19
CA LYS A 93 7.97 -7.22 -9.30
C LYS A 93 7.26 -8.28 -8.48
N LYS A 94 7.59 -9.54 -8.74
CA LYS A 94 7.17 -10.68 -7.93
C LYS A 94 7.76 -10.60 -6.52
N PRO A 95 7.04 -11.07 -5.49
CA PRO A 95 7.59 -11.27 -4.16
C PRO A 95 8.79 -12.24 -4.20
N LYS A 96 9.74 -12.07 -3.28
CA LYS A 96 10.95 -12.89 -3.21
C LYS A 96 10.66 -14.39 -3.03
N THR A 97 9.55 -14.74 -2.37
CA THR A 97 9.14 -16.13 -2.12
C THR A 97 7.69 -16.36 -2.51
N LYS A 98 7.37 -17.58 -2.95
CA LYS A 98 5.99 -17.98 -3.25
C LYS A 98 5.05 -17.85 -2.03
N LYS A 99 5.56 -18.07 -0.82
CA LYS A 99 4.81 -17.90 0.43
C LYS A 99 4.41 -16.45 0.73
N SER A 100 5.02 -15.48 0.05
CA SER A 100 4.64 -14.07 0.20
C SER A 100 3.41 -13.70 -0.61
N SER A 101 3.01 -14.54 -1.58
CA SER A 101 1.73 -14.37 -2.30
C SER A 101 0.61 -14.95 -1.45
N ARG A 102 -0.39 -14.14 -1.16
CA ARG A 102 -1.51 -14.52 -0.28
C ARG A 102 -2.77 -13.72 -0.60
N ILE A 103 -3.91 -14.24 -0.17
CA ILE A 103 -5.19 -13.56 -0.19
C ILE A 103 -5.52 -13.13 1.24
N LEU A 104 -5.93 -11.90 1.41
CA LEU A 104 -6.34 -11.31 2.68
C LEU A 104 -7.81 -10.89 2.61
N TYR A 105 -8.52 -10.99 3.73
CA TYR A 105 -9.90 -10.54 3.83
C TYR A 105 -9.97 -9.09 4.26
N MET A 106 -10.89 -8.33 3.68
CA MET A 106 -11.13 -6.95 4.08
C MET A 106 -11.96 -6.91 5.38
N THR A 107 -11.64 -5.97 6.26
CA THR A 107 -12.59 -5.55 7.29
C THR A 107 -13.62 -4.60 6.64
N LYS A 108 -14.81 -4.48 7.24
CA LYS A 108 -15.85 -3.59 6.70
C LYS A 108 -15.37 -2.15 6.54
N PRO A 109 -14.70 -1.51 7.55
CA PRO A 109 -14.18 -0.15 7.39
C PRO A 109 -13.16 -0.02 6.26
N LEU A 110 -12.25 -0.99 6.12
CA LEU A 110 -11.26 -0.98 5.05
C LEU A 110 -11.90 -1.14 3.66
N LYS A 111 -12.92 -2.00 3.54
CA LYS A 111 -13.69 -2.16 2.30
C LYS A 111 -14.34 -0.84 1.87
N GLU A 112 -15.01 -0.16 2.78
CA GLU A 112 -15.66 1.13 2.54
C GLU A 112 -14.63 2.20 2.12
N GLU A 113 -13.49 2.26 2.79
CA GLU A 113 -12.41 3.19 2.46
C GLU A 113 -11.80 2.91 1.08
N LEU A 114 -11.56 1.64 0.74
CA LEU A 114 -11.05 1.24 -0.59
C LEU A 114 -12.05 1.59 -1.70
N GLN A 115 -13.34 1.43 -1.48
CA GLN A 115 -14.36 1.83 -2.45
C GLN A 115 -14.38 3.35 -2.66
N ALA A 116 -14.31 4.13 -1.57
CA ALA A 116 -14.21 5.59 -1.64
C ALA A 116 -12.91 6.04 -2.34
N TRP A 117 -11.81 5.36 -2.08
CA TRP A 117 -10.52 5.62 -2.75
C TRP A 117 -10.60 5.36 -4.26
N LEU A 118 -11.20 4.26 -4.69
CA LEU A 118 -11.39 3.98 -6.13
C LEU A 118 -12.27 5.02 -6.80
N GLU A 119 -13.30 5.52 -6.13
CA GLU A 119 -14.15 6.59 -6.66
C GLU A 119 -13.38 7.90 -6.80
N LYS A 120 -12.55 8.24 -5.80
CA LYS A 120 -11.63 9.38 -5.89
C LYS A 120 -10.68 9.27 -7.08
N LEU A 121 -10.10 8.09 -7.32
CA LEU A 121 -9.21 7.87 -8.47
C LEU A 121 -9.90 8.08 -9.82
N LYS A 122 -11.18 7.72 -9.95
CA LYS A 122 -11.98 8.01 -11.15
C LYS A 122 -12.24 9.51 -11.32
N GLN A 123 -12.50 10.22 -10.22
CA GLN A 123 -12.67 11.67 -10.25
C GLN A 123 -11.38 12.38 -10.66
N ASP A 124 -10.23 11.95 -10.13
CA ASP A 124 -8.92 12.50 -10.51
C ASP A 124 -8.67 12.33 -12.02
N GLU A 125 -8.97 11.16 -12.59
CA GLU A 125 -8.85 10.87 -14.01
C GLU A 125 -9.74 11.79 -14.88
N GLN A 126 -10.95 12.06 -14.42
CA GLN A 126 -11.89 12.94 -15.12
C GLN A 126 -11.50 14.41 -15.06
N ASN A 127 -10.88 14.84 -13.94
CA ASN A 127 -10.53 16.25 -13.72
C ASN A 127 -9.27 16.70 -14.45
N VAL A 128 -8.36 15.78 -14.83
CA VAL A 128 -7.07 16.11 -15.46
C VAL A 128 -6.78 15.22 -16.68
N PRO A 129 -7.72 15.07 -17.63
CA PRO A 129 -7.63 14.05 -18.68
C PRO A 129 -6.42 14.21 -19.60
N GLU A 130 -6.01 15.44 -19.93
CA GLU A 130 -4.89 15.70 -20.85
C GLU A 130 -3.51 15.40 -20.26
N LYS A 131 -3.39 15.40 -18.92
CA LYS A 131 -2.13 15.18 -18.20
C LYS A 131 -2.11 13.85 -17.44
N TYR A 132 -3.24 13.16 -17.46
CA TYR A 132 -3.39 11.93 -16.69
C TYR A 132 -2.68 10.76 -17.39
N SER A 133 -1.80 10.09 -16.67
CA SER A 133 -1.11 8.89 -17.13
C SER A 133 -1.40 7.72 -16.19
N ASN A 134 -2.43 6.93 -16.49
CA ASN A 134 -2.80 5.81 -15.63
C ASN A 134 -1.69 4.75 -15.57
N CYS A 135 -0.97 4.72 -14.46
CA CYS A 135 0.09 3.75 -14.21
C CYS A 135 -0.43 2.35 -13.83
N GLY A 136 -1.74 2.16 -13.70
CA GLY A 136 -2.37 0.90 -13.30
C GLY A 136 -2.31 0.58 -11.80
N GLN A 137 -1.64 1.37 -10.99
CA GLN A 137 -1.51 1.13 -9.55
C GLN A 137 -2.72 1.65 -8.76
N LEU A 138 -3.03 0.98 -7.65
CA LEU A 138 -4.06 1.45 -6.70
C LEU A 138 -3.60 2.74 -6.02
N PHE A 139 -2.32 2.81 -5.63
CA PHE A 139 -1.71 3.99 -5.02
C PHE A 139 -1.04 4.86 -6.09
N ARG A 140 -1.79 5.85 -6.58
CA ARG A 140 -1.36 6.80 -7.59
C ARG A 140 -1.73 8.24 -7.23
N LEU A 141 -0.99 9.17 -7.79
CA LEU A 141 -1.20 10.61 -7.65
C LEU A 141 -2.39 11.07 -8.52
N PRO A 142 -2.89 12.30 -8.32
CA PRO A 142 -3.96 12.86 -9.16
C PRO A 142 -3.64 12.95 -10.65
N ASP A 143 -2.36 12.96 -11.02
CA ASP A 143 -1.89 12.89 -12.42
C ASP A 143 -1.79 11.44 -12.96
N GLY A 144 -2.14 10.45 -12.15
CA GLY A 144 -2.11 9.03 -12.50
C GLY A 144 -0.77 8.34 -12.33
N LEU A 145 0.30 9.06 -11.97
CA LEU A 145 1.62 8.49 -11.73
C LEU A 145 1.67 7.71 -10.39
N PRO A 146 2.52 6.67 -10.29
CA PRO A 146 2.57 5.86 -9.07
C PRO A 146 3.13 6.65 -7.89
N ILE A 147 2.59 6.40 -6.71
CA ILE A 147 3.18 6.85 -5.45
C ILE A 147 4.39 5.97 -5.17
N ALA A 148 5.58 6.56 -5.26
CA ALA A 148 6.83 5.85 -4.97
C ALA A 148 7.04 5.67 -3.44
N PRO A 149 7.78 4.62 -3.00
CA PRO A 149 8.05 4.39 -1.57
C PRO A 149 8.64 5.62 -0.86
N GLU A 150 9.56 6.31 -1.50
CA GLU A 150 10.20 7.49 -0.92
C GLU A 150 9.21 8.63 -0.66
N LEU A 151 8.17 8.74 -1.48
CA LEU A 151 7.13 9.75 -1.31
C LEU A 151 6.21 9.42 -0.14
N LEU A 152 5.78 8.15 -0.03
CA LEU A 152 4.97 7.68 1.09
C LEU A 152 5.74 7.81 2.41
N THR A 153 7.00 7.37 2.45
CA THR A 153 7.90 7.54 3.60
C THR A 153 8.07 9.02 3.97
N LYS A 154 8.20 9.92 2.98
CA LYS A 154 8.28 11.38 3.23
C LYS A 154 7.00 11.90 3.88
N TRP A 155 5.82 11.55 3.37
CA TRP A 155 4.54 12.00 3.94
C TRP A 155 4.38 11.48 5.37
N TYR A 156 4.71 10.22 5.62
CA TYR A 156 4.65 9.63 6.95
C TYR A 156 5.58 10.36 7.94
N ARG A 157 6.81 10.68 7.51
CA ARG A 157 7.78 11.43 8.32
C ARG A 157 7.29 12.85 8.64
N LEU A 158 6.69 13.56 7.67
CA LEU A 158 6.14 14.89 7.88
C LEU A 158 4.97 14.85 8.86
N TRP A 159 4.03 13.92 8.67
CA TRP A 159 2.93 13.72 9.61
C TRP A 159 3.43 13.45 11.04
N ARG A 160 4.43 12.58 11.23
CA ARG A 160 5.01 12.31 12.55
C ARG A 160 5.67 13.54 13.17
N ALA A 161 6.30 14.39 12.39
CA ALA A 161 6.91 15.63 12.87
C ALA A 161 5.86 16.64 13.38
N GLU A 162 4.65 16.61 12.81
CA GLU A 162 3.51 17.42 13.24
C GLU A 162 2.75 16.82 14.44
N HIS A 163 2.96 15.54 14.73
CA HIS A 163 2.28 14.76 15.77
C HIS A 163 3.29 14.04 16.68
N PRO A 164 4.02 14.80 17.53
CA PRO A 164 5.07 14.23 18.39
C PRO A 164 4.53 13.20 19.40
N GLU A 165 3.25 13.26 19.75
CA GLU A 165 2.57 12.26 20.59
C GLU A 165 2.58 10.85 19.97
N PHE A 166 2.77 10.74 18.65
CA PHE A 166 2.85 9.48 17.89
C PHE A 166 4.27 9.18 17.38
N GLU A 167 5.30 9.86 17.88
CA GLU A 167 6.68 9.71 17.42
C GLU A 167 7.18 8.26 17.45
N GLN A 168 6.71 7.46 18.42
CA GLN A 168 7.10 6.06 18.59
C GLN A 168 6.50 5.13 17.52
N ILE A 169 5.46 5.58 16.80
CA ILE A 169 4.83 4.77 15.76
C ILE A 169 5.68 4.85 14.49
N VAL A 170 6.40 3.77 14.17
CA VAL A 170 7.14 3.65 12.92
C VAL A 170 6.36 2.79 11.93
N PHE A 171 6.40 3.12 10.63
CA PHE A 171 5.60 2.44 9.60
C PHE A 171 5.80 0.91 9.63
N HIS A 172 7.04 0.46 9.77
CA HIS A 172 7.33 -0.98 9.89
C HIS A 172 6.80 -1.60 11.20
N GLY A 173 6.72 -0.82 12.26
CA GLY A 173 6.16 -1.23 13.56
C GLY A 173 4.65 -1.45 13.55
N LEU A 174 3.92 -0.81 12.62
CA LEU A 174 2.47 -1.00 12.45
C LEU A 174 2.11 -2.47 12.23
N ARG A 175 2.96 -3.22 11.53
CA ARG A 175 2.78 -4.65 11.26
C ARG A 175 2.85 -5.53 12.51
N HIS A 176 3.72 -5.21 13.46
CA HIS A 176 3.84 -5.98 14.72
C HIS A 176 2.59 -5.84 15.59
N SER A 177 1.99 -4.65 15.57
CA SER A 177 0.74 -4.40 16.29
C SER A 177 -0.46 -5.07 15.62
N SER A 178 -0.46 -5.22 14.30
CA SER A 178 -1.49 -5.93 13.55
C SER A 178 -1.59 -7.41 13.94
N ALA A 179 -0.46 -8.11 14.11
CA ALA A 179 -0.47 -9.51 14.55
C ALA A 179 -1.12 -9.67 15.94
N THR A 180 -0.86 -8.73 16.85
CA THR A 180 -1.48 -8.69 18.18
C THR A 180 -2.99 -8.38 18.07
N TYR A 181 -3.38 -7.46 17.18
CA TYR A 181 -4.78 -7.10 16.95
C TYR A 181 -5.59 -8.27 16.39
N GLN A 182 -5.06 -8.98 15.39
CA GLN A 182 -5.71 -10.15 14.79
C GLN A 182 -5.82 -11.31 15.79
N LEU A 183 -4.81 -11.51 16.64
CA LEU A 183 -4.84 -12.50 17.72
C LEU A 183 -5.91 -12.17 18.77
N LEU A 184 -6.08 -10.90 19.12
CA LEU A 184 -7.11 -10.47 20.07
C LEU A 184 -8.52 -10.61 19.47
N GLN A 185 -8.69 -10.38 18.17
CA GLN A 185 -9.98 -10.54 17.48
C GLN A 185 -10.35 -12.02 17.22
N SER A 186 -9.37 -12.91 17.15
CA SER A 186 -9.56 -14.36 16.94
C SER A 186 -9.71 -15.17 18.22
N ASP A 187 -9.90 -14.53 19.38
CA ASP A 187 -9.92 -15.19 20.70
C ASP A 187 -8.72 -16.12 20.96
N GLY A 188 -7.56 -15.79 20.36
CA GLY A 188 -6.33 -16.55 20.48
C GLY A 188 -6.21 -17.74 19.53
N ASP A 189 -7.07 -17.88 18.54
CA ASP A 189 -6.95 -18.94 17.53
C ASP A 189 -5.86 -18.62 16.49
N PHE A 190 -4.66 -19.16 16.73
CA PHE A 190 -3.48 -19.01 15.86
C PHE A 190 -3.62 -19.66 14.47
N LYS A 191 -4.66 -20.46 14.23
CA LYS A 191 -4.87 -21.12 12.93
C LYS A 191 -5.69 -20.28 11.97
N SER A 192 -6.36 -19.22 12.47
CA SER A 192 -7.23 -18.34 11.70
C SER A 192 -6.57 -17.03 11.24
N VAL A 193 -5.28 -16.82 11.57
CA VAL A 193 -4.50 -15.61 11.30
C VAL A 193 -3.47 -15.81 10.20
#